data_2b471b8b961e94581a99db76a2ff9093
#
_entry.id   2b471b8b961e94581a99db76a2ff9093
#
_cell.length_a   1.000
_cell.length_b   1.000
_cell.length_c   1.000
_cell.angle_alpha   90.00
_cell.angle_beta   90.00
_cell.angle_gamma   90.00
#
_symmetry.space_group_name_H-M   'P 1'
#
loop_
_entity.id
_entity.type
_entity.pdbx_description
1 polymer ?
#
loop_
_entity_poly.entity_id
_entity_poly.type
_entity_poly.pdbx_seq_one_letter_code
_entity_poly.pdbx_strand_id
1 'polypeptide(L)'
;MSINFKGRVAIVTGAGGGLGRQHALALAARGAKVVVNDLGGARDGTGGSLSAAQAVVNEIKAAGGEAISNSASVTDYAAVQAMVQQAIDAWGRVDILINNAGILRDKSFAKMEIADFELVMDVHLMGAVHCCKAVWPHMNKQKYGRIVMTTSSSGLYGNFGQSNYGAAKMALVGLMQTLSIEGAKNDIRVNCLAPTAATRMTEDLMPEEVLQALKPEAVVPAMLVMASKDAPTRTILCAGAGTFEAANITLTQGVYLGTDSDTPKQLAERFAEVVSRNGDIVPQSGAAQGGNEIGKARAGMAAGVF
;
A
#
# COMPACT_ATOMS: atom_id res chain seq x y z
N MET A 1 -13.70 21.73 -0.44
CA MET A 1 -12.62 21.92 0.56
C MET A 1 -11.29 21.65 -0.12
N SER A 2 -10.29 22.53 0.03
CA SER A 2 -8.95 22.28 -0.53
C SER A 2 -8.16 21.39 0.43
N ILE A 3 -7.59 20.28 -0.08
CA ILE A 3 -6.69 19.41 0.69
C ILE A 3 -5.36 20.18 0.90
N ASN A 4 -4.97 20.35 2.16
CA ASN A 4 -3.77 21.10 2.52
C ASN A 4 -3.03 20.37 3.66
N PHE A 5 -1.70 20.49 3.64
CA PHE A 5 -0.79 19.81 4.55
C PHE A 5 0.11 20.78 5.34
N LYS A 6 -0.28 22.03 5.45
CA LYS A 6 0.50 23.05 6.20
C LYS A 6 0.76 22.57 7.62
N GLY A 7 2.02 22.60 8.04
CA GLY A 7 2.47 22.13 9.36
C GLY A 7 2.59 20.60 9.48
N ARG A 8 2.41 19.85 8.38
CA ARG A 8 2.62 18.39 8.35
C ARG A 8 3.98 18.04 7.77
N VAL A 9 4.52 16.92 8.24
CA VAL A 9 5.79 16.34 7.79
C VAL A 9 5.51 15.00 7.14
N ALA A 10 5.98 14.82 5.91
CA ALA A 10 5.82 13.61 5.13
C ALA A 10 7.17 12.94 4.82
N ILE A 11 7.20 11.62 4.88
CA ILE A 11 8.30 10.81 4.34
C ILE A 11 7.74 10.08 3.12
N VAL A 12 8.42 10.19 1.97
CA VAL A 12 8.07 9.48 0.74
C VAL A 12 9.25 8.63 0.31
N THR A 13 9.08 7.30 0.26
CA THR A 13 10.14 6.38 -0.15
C THR A 13 10.08 6.12 -1.65
N GLY A 14 11.25 5.90 -2.28
CA GLY A 14 11.34 5.76 -3.74
C GLY A 14 10.91 7.05 -4.46
N ALA A 15 11.28 8.21 -3.91
CA ALA A 15 10.77 9.50 -4.33
C ALA A 15 11.71 10.26 -5.30
N GLY A 16 12.78 9.63 -5.78
CA GLY A 16 13.69 10.22 -6.77
C GLY A 16 13.13 10.24 -8.20
N GLY A 17 12.02 9.54 -8.46
CA GLY A 17 11.40 9.50 -9.79
C GLY A 17 9.96 8.97 -9.78
N GLY A 18 9.34 8.91 -10.94
CA GLY A 18 8.03 8.29 -11.17
C GLY A 18 6.94 8.79 -10.20
N LEU A 19 6.14 7.86 -9.69
CA LEU A 19 5.04 8.13 -8.75
C LEU A 19 5.54 8.80 -7.47
N GLY A 20 6.62 8.30 -6.86
CA GLY A 20 7.14 8.85 -5.61
C GLY A 20 7.54 10.31 -5.72
N ARG A 21 8.20 10.70 -6.84
CA ARG A 21 8.51 12.11 -7.13
C ARG A 21 7.22 12.96 -7.18
N GLN A 22 6.22 12.50 -7.92
CA GLN A 22 4.96 13.25 -8.04
C GLN A 22 4.23 13.36 -6.70
N HIS A 23 4.27 12.34 -5.88
CA HIS A 23 3.73 12.37 -4.52
C HIS A 23 4.45 13.41 -3.65
N ALA A 24 5.79 13.41 -3.68
CA ALA A 24 6.60 14.37 -2.92
C ALA A 24 6.33 15.84 -3.33
N LEU A 25 6.32 16.11 -4.64
CA LEU A 25 6.01 17.42 -5.20
C LEU A 25 4.61 17.90 -4.81
N ALA A 26 3.61 17.03 -4.93
CA ALA A 26 2.23 17.38 -4.64
C ALA A 26 1.95 17.63 -3.16
N LEU A 27 2.62 16.90 -2.26
CA LEU A 27 2.56 17.16 -0.81
C LEU A 27 3.22 18.49 -0.47
N ALA A 28 4.43 18.75 -1.00
CA ALA A 28 5.15 19.99 -0.78
C ALA A 28 4.39 21.21 -1.31
N ALA A 29 3.83 21.13 -2.52
CA ALA A 29 3.02 22.20 -3.11
C ALA A 29 1.76 22.55 -2.29
N ARG A 30 1.36 21.66 -1.37
CA ARG A 30 0.24 21.87 -0.43
C ARG A 30 0.70 22.15 1.00
N GLY A 31 1.97 22.48 1.18
CA GLY A 31 2.52 22.97 2.43
C GLY A 31 3.08 21.90 3.38
N ALA A 32 3.22 20.65 2.95
CA ALA A 32 3.97 19.66 3.70
C ALA A 32 5.48 19.92 3.63
N LYS A 33 6.19 19.60 4.71
CA LYS A 33 7.64 19.45 4.71
C LYS A 33 7.96 17.99 4.36
N VAL A 34 8.88 17.75 3.43
CA VAL A 34 9.02 16.41 2.83
C VAL A 34 10.45 15.86 2.98
N VAL A 35 10.56 14.66 3.54
CA VAL A 35 11.75 13.82 3.37
C VAL A 35 11.58 13.06 2.05
N VAL A 36 12.43 13.37 1.09
CA VAL A 36 12.52 12.69 -0.20
C VAL A 36 13.55 11.57 -0.06
N ASN A 37 13.08 10.35 0.15
CA ASN A 37 13.96 9.18 0.27
C ASN A 37 14.03 8.44 -1.06
N ASP A 38 15.26 8.20 -1.53
CA ASP A 38 15.52 7.34 -2.69
C ASP A 38 16.95 6.80 -2.60
N LEU A 39 17.10 5.49 -2.74
CA LEU A 39 18.44 4.85 -2.80
C LEU A 39 19.19 5.26 -4.06
N GLY A 40 18.48 5.72 -5.10
CA GLY A 40 19.05 6.10 -6.40
C GLY A 40 19.47 4.89 -7.25
N GLY A 41 18.92 3.72 -6.96
CA GLY A 41 19.18 2.49 -7.70
C GLY A 41 18.44 2.42 -9.03
N ALA A 42 18.87 1.46 -9.86
CA ALA A 42 18.19 1.08 -11.09
C ALA A 42 16.86 0.35 -10.79
N ARG A 43 16.04 0.10 -11.84
CA ARG A 43 14.75 -0.59 -11.76
C ARG A 43 14.83 -1.97 -11.08
N ASP A 44 15.94 -2.66 -11.26
CA ASP A 44 16.19 -4.00 -10.73
C ASP A 44 16.76 -4.02 -9.29
N GLY A 45 16.96 -2.84 -8.69
CA GLY A 45 17.50 -2.68 -7.35
C GLY A 45 19.02 -2.58 -7.27
N THR A 46 19.73 -2.50 -8.41
CA THR A 46 21.19 -2.35 -8.42
C THR A 46 21.62 -0.88 -8.36
N GLY A 47 22.80 -0.63 -7.81
CA GLY A 47 23.38 0.72 -7.71
C GLY A 47 22.74 1.59 -6.61
N GLY A 48 23.17 2.84 -6.53
CA GLY A 48 22.63 3.84 -5.61
C GLY A 48 23.29 5.21 -5.79
N SER A 49 22.50 6.27 -5.63
CA SER A 49 22.99 7.66 -5.71
C SER A 49 22.00 8.62 -5.05
N LEU A 50 22.51 9.51 -4.21
CA LEU A 50 21.70 10.59 -3.61
C LEU A 50 21.18 11.61 -4.65
N SER A 51 21.72 11.61 -5.87
CA SER A 51 21.44 12.63 -6.90
C SER A 51 19.95 12.72 -7.27
N ALA A 52 19.25 11.58 -7.37
CA ALA A 52 17.83 11.56 -7.73
C ALA A 52 16.94 12.21 -6.64
N ALA A 53 17.14 11.84 -5.38
CA ALA A 53 16.44 12.46 -4.26
C ALA A 53 16.76 13.96 -4.16
N GLN A 54 18.03 14.33 -4.32
CA GLN A 54 18.47 15.73 -4.25
C GLN A 54 17.88 16.58 -5.38
N ALA A 55 17.73 16.05 -6.58
CA ALA A 55 17.09 16.75 -7.69
C ALA A 55 15.64 17.13 -7.35
N VAL A 56 14.87 16.21 -6.77
CA VAL A 56 13.48 16.46 -6.33
C VAL A 56 13.44 17.48 -5.18
N VAL A 57 14.37 17.39 -4.24
CA VAL A 57 14.49 18.41 -3.17
C VAL A 57 14.74 19.79 -3.73
N ASN A 58 15.63 19.92 -4.72
CA ASN A 58 15.93 21.21 -5.36
C ASN A 58 14.69 21.77 -6.07
N GLU A 59 13.91 20.90 -6.72
CA GLU A 59 12.67 21.27 -7.39
C GLU A 59 11.61 21.77 -6.39
N ILE A 60 11.43 21.06 -5.27
CA ILE A 60 10.54 21.48 -4.18
C ILE A 60 10.96 22.86 -3.64
N LYS A 61 12.25 23.05 -3.38
CA LYS A 61 12.78 24.32 -2.85
C LYS A 61 12.66 25.47 -3.86
N ALA A 62 12.88 25.21 -5.12
CA ALA A 62 12.70 26.20 -6.20
C ALA A 62 11.23 26.66 -6.32
N ALA A 63 10.28 25.77 -6.00
CA ALA A 63 8.85 26.08 -5.91
C ALA A 63 8.43 26.72 -4.56
N GLY A 64 9.36 27.02 -3.66
CA GLY A 64 9.09 27.64 -2.36
C GLY A 64 8.68 26.66 -1.24
N GLY A 65 8.78 25.35 -1.45
CA GLY A 65 8.51 24.34 -0.46
C GLY A 65 9.73 23.99 0.42
N GLU A 66 9.52 23.14 1.44
CA GLU A 66 10.57 22.65 2.33
C GLU A 66 10.78 21.13 2.12
N ALA A 67 12.01 20.72 1.82
CA ALA A 67 12.36 19.30 1.70
C ALA A 67 13.82 19.02 2.06
N ILE A 68 14.09 17.80 2.47
CA ILE A 68 15.44 17.24 2.69
C ILE A 68 15.55 15.90 1.96
N SER A 69 16.74 15.59 1.49
CA SER A 69 17.04 14.32 0.81
C SER A 69 17.53 13.27 1.80
N ASN A 70 17.25 12.02 1.48
CA ASN A 70 17.72 10.84 2.23
C ASN A 70 17.99 9.68 1.26
N SER A 71 19.05 8.89 1.50
CA SER A 71 19.45 7.76 0.66
C SER A 71 19.38 6.40 1.37
N ALA A 72 18.67 6.32 2.50
CA ALA A 72 18.50 5.05 3.21
C ALA A 72 17.88 3.98 2.32
N SER A 73 18.44 2.78 2.35
CA SER A 73 17.73 1.61 1.86
C SER A 73 16.58 1.27 2.80
N VAL A 74 15.39 1.04 2.26
CA VAL A 74 14.24 0.60 3.06
C VAL A 74 14.43 -0.80 3.64
N THR A 75 15.37 -1.58 3.12
CA THR A 75 15.71 -2.91 3.64
C THR A 75 16.62 -2.86 4.87
N ASP A 76 17.26 -1.73 5.13
CA ASP A 76 18.09 -1.50 6.31
C ASP A 76 17.29 -0.76 7.39
N TYR A 77 16.88 -1.49 8.43
CA TYR A 77 16.05 -0.91 9.48
C TYR A 77 16.75 0.19 10.27
N ALA A 78 18.07 0.09 10.50
CA ALA A 78 18.82 1.12 11.22
C ALA A 78 18.90 2.42 10.38
N ALA A 79 19.13 2.30 9.07
CA ALA A 79 19.10 3.44 8.16
C ALA A 79 17.70 4.08 8.07
N VAL A 80 16.64 3.27 8.09
CA VAL A 80 15.24 3.78 8.14
C VAL A 80 14.96 4.52 9.45
N GLN A 81 15.44 4.01 10.60
CA GLN A 81 15.30 4.72 11.88
C GLN A 81 16.03 6.08 11.84
N ALA A 82 17.24 6.11 11.28
CA ALA A 82 17.99 7.36 11.10
C ALA A 82 17.27 8.35 10.17
N MET A 83 16.62 7.88 9.11
CA MET A 83 15.77 8.71 8.22
C MET A 83 14.60 9.33 8.99
N VAL A 84 13.91 8.56 9.82
CA VAL A 84 12.80 9.08 10.64
C VAL A 84 13.34 10.09 11.65
N GLN A 85 14.48 9.80 12.30
CA GLN A 85 15.11 10.75 13.22
C GLN A 85 15.53 12.04 12.52
N GLN A 86 16.04 11.98 11.30
CA GLN A 86 16.32 13.18 10.48
C GLN A 86 15.09 14.08 10.31
N ALA A 87 13.90 13.50 10.09
CA ALA A 87 12.66 14.28 10.01
C ALA A 87 12.27 14.89 11.37
N ILE A 88 12.45 14.14 12.45
CA ILE A 88 12.18 14.62 13.82
C ILE A 88 13.14 15.76 14.20
N ASP A 89 14.41 15.63 13.91
CA ASP A 89 15.43 16.66 14.21
C ASP A 89 15.18 17.94 13.41
N ALA A 90 14.76 17.81 12.16
CA ALA A 90 14.49 18.97 11.29
C ALA A 90 13.17 19.69 11.64
N TRP A 91 12.12 18.94 12.04
CA TRP A 91 10.76 19.50 12.09
C TRP A 91 9.91 19.02 13.30
N GLY A 92 10.45 18.20 14.18
CA GLY A 92 9.83 17.81 15.45
C GLY A 92 8.71 16.76 15.33
N ARG A 93 8.37 16.27 14.12
CA ARG A 93 7.23 15.38 13.89
C ARG A 93 7.35 14.56 12.62
N VAL A 94 6.52 13.51 12.49
CA VAL A 94 6.24 12.77 11.25
C VAL A 94 4.74 12.46 11.20
N ASP A 95 4.04 12.99 10.21
CA ASP A 95 2.59 12.87 10.08
C ASP A 95 2.14 11.90 8.99
N ILE A 96 2.91 11.83 7.90
CA ILE A 96 2.54 11.13 6.68
C ILE A 96 3.70 10.23 6.27
N LEU A 97 3.39 8.98 5.94
CA LEU A 97 4.33 8.02 5.36
C LEU A 97 3.75 7.47 4.05
N ILE A 98 4.46 7.67 2.96
CA ILE A 98 4.14 7.07 1.66
C ILE A 98 5.17 5.98 1.36
N ASN A 99 4.80 4.73 1.58
CA ASN A 99 5.59 3.55 1.22
C ASN A 99 5.43 3.29 -0.27
N ASN A 100 6.36 3.83 -1.07
CA ASN A 100 6.32 3.73 -2.53
C ASN A 100 7.58 3.06 -3.11
N ALA A 101 8.67 2.94 -2.36
CA ALA A 101 9.88 2.27 -2.82
C ALA A 101 9.61 0.85 -3.34
N GLY A 102 10.24 0.47 -4.44
CA GLY A 102 10.02 -0.83 -5.05
C GLY A 102 10.95 -1.10 -6.23
N ILE A 103 11.07 -2.39 -6.55
CA ILE A 103 11.86 -2.94 -7.66
C ILE A 103 11.05 -3.97 -8.43
N LEU A 104 11.50 -4.36 -9.62
CA LEU A 104 10.93 -5.46 -10.40
C LEU A 104 12.01 -6.51 -10.76
N ARG A 105 11.67 -7.76 -10.55
CA ARG A 105 12.44 -8.96 -10.93
C ARG A 105 11.48 -9.98 -11.56
N ASP A 106 10.88 -9.57 -12.70
CA ASP A 106 9.79 -10.32 -13.35
C ASP A 106 10.34 -11.52 -14.12
N LYS A 107 9.85 -12.69 -13.80
CA LYS A 107 10.08 -13.96 -14.50
C LYS A 107 8.90 -14.90 -14.26
N SER A 108 8.61 -15.80 -15.21
CA SER A 108 7.64 -16.86 -14.94
C SER A 108 8.09 -17.68 -13.72
N PHE A 109 7.16 -18.16 -12.90
CA PHE A 109 7.45 -18.83 -11.64
C PHE A 109 8.46 -19.98 -11.78
N ALA A 110 8.33 -20.76 -12.86
CA ALA A 110 9.27 -21.86 -13.15
C ALA A 110 10.72 -21.43 -13.43
N LYS A 111 10.93 -20.16 -13.79
CA LYS A 111 12.26 -19.59 -14.12
C LYS A 111 12.75 -18.58 -13.08
N MET A 112 11.95 -18.31 -12.07
CA MET A 112 12.26 -17.31 -11.04
C MET A 112 13.25 -17.90 -10.05
N GLU A 113 14.35 -17.20 -9.80
CA GLU A 113 15.29 -17.54 -8.74
C GLU A 113 14.72 -17.15 -7.38
N ILE A 114 14.97 -17.97 -6.35
CA ILE A 114 14.52 -17.69 -4.98
C ILE A 114 15.07 -16.36 -4.48
N ALA A 115 16.33 -16.06 -4.79
CA ALA A 115 16.95 -14.79 -4.40
C ALA A 115 16.24 -13.56 -5.00
N ASP A 116 15.72 -13.64 -6.24
CA ASP A 116 14.91 -12.59 -6.85
C ASP A 116 13.54 -12.45 -6.12
N PHE A 117 12.97 -13.57 -5.67
CA PHE A 117 11.74 -13.56 -4.90
C PHE A 117 11.95 -12.89 -3.54
N GLU A 118 12.97 -13.32 -2.80
CA GLU A 118 13.33 -12.78 -1.49
C GLU A 118 13.63 -11.29 -1.55
N LEU A 119 14.43 -10.86 -2.52
CA LEU A 119 14.78 -9.44 -2.68
C LEU A 119 13.54 -8.57 -2.92
N VAL A 120 12.59 -9.04 -3.74
CA VAL A 120 11.34 -8.30 -3.99
C VAL A 120 10.48 -8.24 -2.72
N MET A 121 10.40 -9.33 -1.95
CA MET A 121 9.73 -9.32 -0.64
C MET A 121 10.39 -8.37 0.35
N ASP A 122 11.72 -8.36 0.41
CA ASP A 122 12.49 -7.50 1.31
C ASP A 122 12.26 -6.01 1.01
N VAL A 123 12.33 -5.63 -0.26
CA VAL A 123 12.16 -4.22 -0.63
C VAL A 123 10.71 -3.76 -0.43
N HIS A 124 9.74 -4.52 -0.94
CA HIS A 124 8.34 -4.08 -0.95
C HIS A 124 7.64 -4.28 0.40
N LEU A 125 7.75 -5.49 0.98
CA LEU A 125 7.07 -5.81 2.23
C LEU A 125 7.91 -5.38 3.44
N MET A 126 9.12 -5.92 3.59
CA MET A 126 9.93 -5.61 4.77
C MET A 126 10.33 -4.15 4.80
N GLY A 127 10.61 -3.52 3.65
CA GLY A 127 10.84 -2.08 3.58
C GLY A 127 9.66 -1.25 4.11
N ALA A 128 8.43 -1.61 3.75
CA ALA A 128 7.24 -0.95 4.30
C ALA A 128 7.04 -1.24 5.79
N VAL A 129 7.32 -2.47 6.25
CA VAL A 129 7.30 -2.83 7.69
C VAL A 129 8.30 -1.99 8.47
N HIS A 130 9.55 -1.87 7.98
CA HIS A 130 10.59 -1.06 8.62
C HIS A 130 10.16 0.41 8.75
N CYS A 131 9.67 1.00 7.66
CA CYS A 131 9.21 2.39 7.67
C CYS A 131 8.01 2.58 8.61
N CYS A 132 7.00 1.72 8.55
CA CYS A 132 5.85 1.77 9.47
C CYS A 132 6.29 1.64 10.92
N LYS A 133 7.15 0.67 11.22
CA LYS A 133 7.66 0.42 12.58
C LYS A 133 8.43 1.61 13.14
N ALA A 134 9.23 2.28 12.30
CA ALA A 134 10.03 3.45 12.71
C ALA A 134 9.17 4.69 12.98
N VAL A 135 8.12 4.96 12.17
CA VAL A 135 7.25 6.12 12.39
C VAL A 135 6.19 5.89 13.49
N TRP A 136 5.85 4.64 13.77
CA TRP A 136 4.72 4.26 14.63
C TRP A 136 4.75 4.86 16.04
N PRO A 137 5.89 4.85 16.79
CA PRO A 137 5.98 5.47 18.12
C PRO A 137 5.71 6.97 18.07
N HIS A 138 6.20 7.66 17.06
CA HIS A 138 6.01 9.11 16.89
C HIS A 138 4.54 9.42 16.57
N MET A 139 3.92 8.71 15.64
CA MET A 139 2.51 8.87 15.31
C MET A 139 1.59 8.55 16.51
N ASN A 140 1.91 7.50 17.28
CA ASN A 140 1.20 7.17 18.51
C ASN A 140 1.26 8.31 19.54
N LYS A 141 2.45 8.87 19.76
CA LYS A 141 2.65 10.01 20.67
C LYS A 141 1.90 11.27 20.21
N GLN A 142 1.89 11.51 18.89
CA GLN A 142 1.22 12.65 18.28
C GLN A 142 -0.30 12.51 18.21
N LYS A 143 -0.85 11.29 18.39
CA LYS A 143 -2.26 10.96 18.16
C LYS A 143 -2.71 11.33 16.74
N TYR A 144 -1.82 11.10 15.78
CA TYR A 144 -2.07 11.37 14.37
C TYR A 144 -1.06 10.65 13.49
N GLY A 145 -1.53 9.97 12.44
CA GLY A 145 -0.71 9.37 11.39
C GLY A 145 -1.52 9.09 10.14
N ARG A 146 -0.89 9.20 8.98
CA ARG A 146 -1.45 8.82 7.68
C ARG A 146 -0.42 7.98 6.95
N ILE A 147 -0.74 6.73 6.70
CA ILE A 147 0.15 5.77 6.05
C ILE A 147 -0.52 5.29 4.77
N VAL A 148 0.17 5.45 3.65
CA VAL A 148 -0.25 4.96 2.35
C VAL A 148 0.77 3.94 1.86
N MET A 149 0.33 2.73 1.59
CA MET A 149 1.15 1.64 1.04
C MET A 149 0.84 1.49 -0.45
N THR A 150 1.85 1.54 -1.30
CA THR A 150 1.68 1.32 -2.74
C THR A 150 1.58 -0.17 -3.02
N THR A 151 0.35 -0.67 -3.15
CA THR A 151 0.04 -2.02 -3.64
C THR A 151 0.00 -2.04 -5.18
N SER A 152 -0.70 -2.96 -5.80
CA SER A 152 -0.80 -3.09 -7.27
C SER A 152 -1.97 -3.96 -7.67
N SER A 153 -2.50 -3.74 -8.88
CA SER A 153 -3.42 -4.68 -9.54
C SER A 153 -2.84 -6.09 -9.63
N SER A 154 -1.52 -6.23 -9.82
CA SER A 154 -0.83 -7.53 -9.81
C SER A 154 -0.93 -8.23 -8.45
N GLY A 155 -0.94 -7.48 -7.33
CA GLY A 155 -1.19 -8.05 -6.01
C GLY A 155 -2.65 -8.42 -5.80
N LEU A 156 -3.58 -7.60 -6.31
CA LEU A 156 -5.02 -7.79 -6.11
C LEU A 156 -5.60 -8.90 -7.00
N TYR A 157 -5.12 -9.01 -8.25
CA TYR A 157 -5.76 -9.84 -9.29
C TYR A 157 -4.80 -10.82 -9.97
N GLY A 158 -3.51 -10.73 -9.66
CA GLY A 158 -2.47 -11.54 -10.29
C GLY A 158 -2.01 -10.95 -11.63
N ASN A 159 -0.76 -11.27 -12.00
CA ASN A 159 -0.21 -10.99 -13.31
C ASN A 159 0.86 -12.03 -13.65
N PHE A 160 0.88 -12.50 -14.91
CA PHE A 160 1.86 -13.48 -15.35
C PHE A 160 3.30 -12.95 -15.19
N GLY A 161 4.19 -13.78 -14.66
CA GLY A 161 5.59 -13.43 -14.46
C GLY A 161 5.90 -12.60 -13.21
N GLN A 162 4.91 -12.29 -12.38
CA GLN A 162 5.05 -11.43 -11.22
C GLN A 162 4.65 -12.11 -9.90
N SER A 163 4.97 -13.38 -9.73
CA SER A 163 4.61 -14.12 -8.50
C SER A 163 5.25 -13.55 -7.23
N ASN A 164 6.50 -13.08 -7.29
CA ASN A 164 7.19 -12.38 -6.21
C ASN A 164 6.54 -11.01 -5.93
N TYR A 165 6.38 -10.20 -6.97
CA TYR A 165 5.80 -8.87 -6.89
C TYR A 165 4.33 -8.91 -6.44
N GLY A 166 3.52 -9.79 -7.05
CA GLY A 166 2.12 -9.98 -6.66
C GLY A 166 1.97 -10.40 -5.19
N ALA A 167 2.79 -11.36 -4.73
CA ALA A 167 2.81 -11.78 -3.33
C ALA A 167 3.16 -10.62 -2.40
N ALA A 168 4.24 -9.88 -2.68
CA ALA A 168 4.66 -8.73 -1.88
C ALA A 168 3.58 -7.64 -1.82
N LYS A 169 2.96 -7.33 -2.95
CA LYS A 169 1.92 -6.28 -3.03
C LYS A 169 0.62 -6.68 -2.36
N MET A 170 0.24 -7.97 -2.37
CA MET A 170 -0.92 -8.45 -1.59
C MET A 170 -0.61 -8.52 -0.09
N ALA A 171 0.63 -8.84 0.29
CA ALA A 171 1.06 -8.81 1.69
C ALA A 171 0.93 -7.41 2.31
N LEU A 172 1.15 -6.33 1.54
CA LEU A 172 0.90 -4.95 1.99
C LEU A 172 -0.58 -4.70 2.32
N VAL A 173 -1.50 -5.34 1.60
CA VAL A 173 -2.93 -5.27 1.91
C VAL A 173 -3.22 -5.92 3.27
N GLY A 174 -2.65 -7.10 3.53
CA GLY A 174 -2.76 -7.77 4.84
C GLY A 174 -2.18 -6.92 5.98
N LEU A 175 -1.01 -6.31 5.76
CA LEU A 175 -0.38 -5.40 6.72
C LEU A 175 -1.28 -4.17 6.99
N MET A 176 -1.80 -3.54 5.95
CA MET A 176 -2.73 -2.41 6.03
C MET A 176 -3.98 -2.77 6.84
N GLN A 177 -4.59 -3.94 6.58
CA GLN A 177 -5.78 -4.41 7.30
C GLN A 177 -5.55 -4.44 8.82
N THR A 178 -4.40 -4.97 9.25
CA THR A 178 -4.07 -5.09 10.67
C THR A 178 -3.69 -3.75 11.29
N LEU A 179 -2.78 -3.01 10.65
CA LEU A 179 -2.31 -1.72 11.18
C LEU A 179 -3.42 -0.67 11.24
N SER A 180 -4.43 -0.72 10.38
CA SER A 180 -5.58 0.18 10.44
C SER A 180 -6.41 -0.04 11.72
N ILE A 181 -6.53 -1.28 12.19
CA ILE A 181 -7.22 -1.63 13.44
C ILE A 181 -6.38 -1.16 14.65
N GLU A 182 -5.08 -1.48 14.66
CA GLU A 182 -4.17 -1.11 15.76
C GLU A 182 -4.01 0.42 15.89
N GLY A 183 -4.04 1.14 14.78
CA GLY A 183 -3.86 2.59 14.72
C GLY A 183 -5.10 3.39 15.11
N ALA A 184 -6.29 2.80 15.08
CA ALA A 184 -7.57 3.49 15.20
C ALA A 184 -7.68 4.37 16.45
N LYS A 185 -7.25 3.88 17.62
CA LYS A 185 -7.30 4.62 18.89
C LYS A 185 -6.41 5.87 18.95
N ASN A 186 -5.47 6.00 18.00
CA ASN A 186 -4.51 7.09 17.93
C ASN A 186 -4.66 7.94 16.65
N ASP A 187 -5.79 7.85 15.95
CA ASP A 187 -6.05 8.48 14.64
C ASP A 187 -4.93 8.21 13.61
N ILE A 188 -4.36 7.01 13.66
CA ILE A 188 -3.44 6.53 12.63
C ILE A 188 -4.27 5.79 11.60
N ARG A 189 -4.39 6.35 10.39
CA ARG A 189 -5.15 5.79 9.28
C ARG A 189 -4.21 5.18 8.27
N VAL A 190 -4.48 3.94 7.88
CA VAL A 190 -3.61 3.16 7.00
C VAL A 190 -4.42 2.69 5.80
N ASN A 191 -3.91 2.97 4.60
CA ASN A 191 -4.58 2.67 3.34
C ASN A 191 -3.61 2.08 2.32
N CYS A 192 -4.14 1.42 1.29
CA CYS A 192 -3.40 0.95 0.12
C CYS A 192 -3.79 1.73 -1.13
N LEU A 193 -2.80 2.17 -1.90
CA LEU A 193 -2.95 2.72 -3.24
C LEU A 193 -2.52 1.66 -4.26
N ALA A 194 -3.40 1.30 -5.18
CA ALA A 194 -3.11 0.43 -6.33
C ALA A 194 -3.06 1.29 -7.60
N PRO A 195 -1.88 1.81 -7.96
CA PRO A 195 -1.76 2.72 -9.10
C PRO A 195 -1.66 1.96 -10.41
N THR A 196 -2.23 2.53 -11.47
CA THR A 196 -1.90 2.22 -12.86
C THR A 196 -1.30 3.47 -13.48
N ALA A 197 0.01 3.47 -13.70
CA ALA A 197 0.73 4.61 -14.24
C ALA A 197 1.86 4.17 -15.18
N ALA A 198 2.07 4.93 -16.23
CA ALA A 198 3.26 4.83 -17.05
C ALA A 198 4.47 5.36 -16.27
N THR A 199 5.41 4.50 -16.01
CA THR A 199 6.66 4.81 -15.35
C THR A 199 7.80 4.15 -16.14
N ARG A 200 9.04 4.46 -15.80
CA ARG A 200 10.20 3.70 -16.34
C ARG A 200 10.07 2.17 -16.21
N MET A 201 9.13 1.70 -15.41
CA MET A 201 8.82 0.28 -15.24
C MET A 201 7.93 -0.29 -16.34
N THR A 202 7.16 0.54 -17.06
CA THR A 202 6.10 0.12 -17.99
C THR A 202 6.15 0.80 -19.35
N GLU A 203 7.00 1.83 -19.55
CA GLU A 203 7.02 2.63 -20.79
C GLU A 203 7.33 1.81 -22.04
N ASP A 204 8.17 0.78 -21.94
CA ASP A 204 8.52 -0.10 -23.07
C ASP A 204 7.41 -1.09 -23.47
N LEU A 205 6.29 -1.12 -22.73
CA LEU A 205 5.26 -2.14 -22.86
C LEU A 205 3.94 -1.63 -23.44
N MET A 206 3.80 -0.31 -23.69
CA MET A 206 2.52 0.30 -24.01
C MET A 206 2.62 1.27 -25.21
N PRO A 207 1.55 1.41 -26.04
CA PRO A 207 1.47 2.44 -27.05
C PRO A 207 1.54 3.85 -26.45
N GLU A 208 2.05 4.82 -27.21
CA GLU A 208 2.23 6.22 -26.78
C GLU A 208 0.93 6.86 -26.25
N GLU A 209 -0.21 6.61 -26.91
CA GLU A 209 -1.52 7.11 -26.48
C GLU A 209 -1.88 6.64 -25.07
N VAL A 210 -1.59 5.37 -24.74
CA VAL A 210 -1.83 4.78 -23.43
C VAL A 210 -0.87 5.38 -22.39
N LEU A 211 0.41 5.58 -22.76
CA LEU A 211 1.41 6.22 -21.90
C LEU A 211 0.99 7.64 -21.51
N GLN A 212 0.45 8.42 -22.45
CA GLN A 212 -0.05 9.77 -22.22
C GLN A 212 -1.26 9.81 -21.26
N ALA A 213 -2.15 8.83 -21.35
CA ALA A 213 -3.28 8.70 -20.43
C ALA A 213 -2.85 8.28 -19.02
N LEU A 214 -1.82 7.42 -18.91
CA LEU A 214 -1.33 6.84 -17.66
C LEU A 214 -0.22 7.66 -16.98
N LYS A 215 -0.20 8.97 -17.16
CA LYS A 215 0.79 9.82 -16.49
C LYS A 215 0.75 9.65 -14.97
N PRO A 216 1.91 9.58 -14.27
CA PRO A 216 1.97 9.44 -12.81
C PRO A 216 1.16 10.50 -12.05
N GLU A 217 1.00 11.69 -12.62
CA GLU A 217 0.21 12.79 -12.07
C GLU A 217 -1.28 12.42 -11.91
N ALA A 218 -1.81 11.55 -12.76
CA ALA A 218 -3.21 11.09 -12.69
C ALA A 218 -3.52 10.26 -11.42
N VAL A 219 -2.48 9.72 -10.77
CA VAL A 219 -2.60 8.94 -9.52
C VAL A 219 -2.54 9.84 -8.27
N VAL A 220 -1.91 11.00 -8.37
CA VAL A 220 -1.66 11.91 -7.25
C VAL A 220 -2.92 12.27 -6.44
N PRO A 221 -4.09 12.56 -7.05
CA PRO A 221 -5.29 12.90 -6.28
C PRO A 221 -5.70 11.81 -5.28
N ALA A 222 -5.58 10.53 -5.64
CA ALA A 222 -5.88 9.41 -4.74
C ALA A 222 -4.95 9.41 -3.51
N MET A 223 -3.63 9.57 -3.74
CA MET A 223 -2.66 9.66 -2.65
C MET A 223 -2.96 10.84 -1.72
N LEU A 224 -3.27 12.02 -2.26
CA LEU A 224 -3.58 13.21 -1.47
C LEU A 224 -4.83 13.01 -0.59
N VAL A 225 -5.87 12.38 -1.12
CA VAL A 225 -7.07 12.03 -0.33
C VAL A 225 -6.70 11.09 0.81
N MET A 226 -5.93 10.02 0.54
CA MET A 226 -5.55 9.02 1.55
C MET A 226 -4.54 9.54 2.58
N ALA A 227 -3.80 10.61 2.27
CA ALA A 227 -2.88 11.27 3.20
C ALA A 227 -3.52 12.48 3.92
N SER A 228 -4.73 12.88 3.57
CA SER A 228 -5.40 14.06 4.10
C SER A 228 -5.82 13.90 5.57
N LYS A 229 -6.20 15.03 6.21
CA LYS A 229 -6.74 15.02 7.58
C LYS A 229 -7.95 14.09 7.68
N ASP A 230 -8.83 14.14 6.70
CA ASP A 230 -10.09 13.37 6.66
C ASP A 230 -9.97 12.08 5.83
N ALA A 231 -8.75 11.58 5.64
CA ALA A 231 -8.48 10.34 4.92
C ALA A 231 -9.39 9.20 5.40
N PRO A 232 -9.84 8.30 4.50
CA PRO A 232 -10.39 7.02 4.95
C PRO A 232 -9.35 6.20 5.72
N THR A 233 -9.76 5.08 6.26
CA THR A 233 -8.82 4.06 6.74
C THR A 233 -9.23 2.70 6.21
N ARG A 234 -8.27 1.79 6.06
CA ARG A 234 -8.53 0.42 5.62
C ARG A 234 -9.12 0.33 4.21
N THR A 235 -8.77 1.28 3.36
CA THR A 235 -9.26 1.37 1.99
C THR A 235 -8.18 0.96 0.99
N ILE A 236 -8.56 0.16 -0.01
CA ILE A 236 -7.74 -0.10 -1.19
C ILE A 236 -8.30 0.77 -2.31
N LEU A 237 -7.58 1.83 -2.67
CA LEU A 237 -7.98 2.75 -3.72
C LEU A 237 -7.13 2.49 -4.98
N CYS A 238 -7.78 2.12 -6.07
CA CYS A 238 -7.19 2.00 -7.39
C CYS A 238 -7.22 3.36 -8.09
N ALA A 239 -6.17 3.73 -8.79
CA ALA A 239 -6.09 5.02 -9.47
C ALA A 239 -5.22 4.95 -10.72
N GLY A 240 -5.75 5.43 -11.85
CA GLY A 240 -5.04 5.51 -13.12
C GLY A 240 -5.85 6.26 -14.17
N ALA A 241 -5.19 6.95 -15.08
CA ALA A 241 -5.85 7.69 -16.17
C ALA A 241 -6.99 8.63 -15.71
N GLY A 242 -6.91 9.18 -14.49
CA GLY A 242 -7.96 10.03 -13.92
C GLY A 242 -9.19 9.28 -13.40
N THR A 243 -9.15 7.95 -13.40
CA THR A 243 -10.21 7.08 -12.86
C THR A 243 -9.83 6.59 -11.47
N PHE A 244 -10.83 6.51 -10.57
CA PHE A 244 -10.66 6.09 -9.19
C PHE A 244 -11.70 5.03 -8.82
N GLU A 245 -11.24 3.91 -8.26
CA GLU A 245 -12.05 2.75 -7.94
C GLU A 245 -11.64 2.19 -6.57
N ALA A 246 -12.55 1.52 -5.87
CA ALA A 246 -12.23 0.83 -4.63
C ALA A 246 -12.23 -0.69 -4.84
N ALA A 247 -11.16 -1.35 -4.41
CA ALA A 247 -11.11 -2.80 -4.30
C ALA A 247 -11.44 -3.23 -2.86
N ASN A 248 -12.15 -4.37 -2.73
CA ASN A 248 -12.54 -4.91 -1.44
C ASN A 248 -12.23 -6.41 -1.35
N ILE A 249 -11.85 -6.87 -0.15
CA ILE A 249 -11.82 -8.29 0.19
C ILE A 249 -13.18 -8.58 0.83
N THR A 250 -13.97 -9.39 0.14
CA THR A 250 -15.34 -9.73 0.56
C THR A 250 -15.46 -11.16 1.06
N LEU A 251 -16.46 -11.42 1.88
CA LEU A 251 -16.88 -12.73 2.34
C LEU A 251 -18.30 -12.98 1.86
N THR A 252 -18.53 -14.10 1.18
CA THR A 252 -19.88 -14.51 0.74
C THR A 252 -20.75 -14.89 1.94
N GLN A 253 -22.04 -14.99 1.72
CA GLN A 253 -22.96 -15.47 2.76
C GLN A 253 -22.69 -16.92 3.15
N GLY A 254 -22.26 -17.76 2.20
CA GLY A 254 -22.01 -19.18 2.43
C GLY A 254 -23.25 -19.96 2.92
N VAL A 255 -23.07 -21.21 3.26
CA VAL A 255 -24.12 -22.13 3.75
C VAL A 255 -23.64 -22.89 5.00
N TYR A 256 -24.56 -23.28 5.85
CA TYR A 256 -24.29 -24.25 6.92
C TYR A 256 -24.70 -25.64 6.45
N LEU A 257 -23.81 -26.63 6.59
CA LEU A 257 -24.00 -28.01 6.14
C LEU A 257 -23.78 -29.06 7.26
N GLY A 258 -23.46 -28.61 8.47
CA GLY A 258 -23.07 -29.50 9.54
C GLY A 258 -21.64 -30.03 9.42
N THR A 259 -21.34 -31.14 10.14
CA THR A 259 -20.00 -31.70 10.24
C THR A 259 -20.01 -33.25 10.14
N ASP A 260 -21.02 -33.85 9.56
CA ASP A 260 -21.14 -35.27 9.39
C ASP A 260 -20.32 -35.83 8.21
N SER A 261 -20.35 -37.14 8.01
CA SER A 261 -19.59 -37.82 6.96
C SER A 261 -20.05 -37.47 5.53
N ASP A 262 -21.28 -36.97 5.37
CA ASP A 262 -21.84 -36.58 4.07
C ASP A 262 -21.58 -35.12 3.70
N THR A 263 -21.11 -34.29 4.66
CA THR A 263 -20.82 -32.86 4.46
C THR A 263 -19.91 -32.58 3.24
N PRO A 264 -18.84 -33.36 2.95
CA PRO A 264 -18.02 -33.09 1.75
C PRO A 264 -18.80 -33.23 0.45
N LYS A 265 -19.73 -34.20 0.35
CA LYS A 265 -20.59 -34.36 -0.82
C LYS A 265 -21.58 -33.20 -0.95
N GLN A 266 -22.27 -32.86 0.14
CA GLN A 266 -23.18 -31.70 0.17
C GLN A 266 -22.49 -30.40 -0.20
N LEU A 267 -21.25 -30.18 0.28
CA LEU A 267 -20.44 -29.02 -0.08
C LEU A 267 -20.15 -28.97 -1.59
N ALA A 268 -19.78 -30.12 -2.18
CA ALA A 268 -19.52 -30.18 -3.62
C ALA A 268 -20.79 -29.91 -4.45
N GLU A 269 -21.93 -30.48 -4.06
CA GLU A 269 -23.22 -30.28 -4.74
C GLU A 269 -23.73 -28.84 -4.63
N ARG A 270 -23.49 -28.16 -3.51
CA ARG A 270 -23.97 -26.81 -3.23
C ARG A 270 -22.88 -25.74 -3.36
N PHE A 271 -21.74 -26.06 -4.01
CA PHE A 271 -20.61 -25.15 -4.12
C PHE A 271 -20.97 -23.82 -4.80
N ALA A 272 -21.89 -23.83 -5.76
CA ALA A 272 -22.40 -22.61 -6.41
C ALA A 272 -23.06 -21.62 -5.43
N GLU A 273 -23.72 -22.13 -4.38
CA GLU A 273 -24.31 -21.29 -3.32
C GLU A 273 -23.23 -20.70 -2.42
N VAL A 274 -22.21 -21.50 -2.08
CA VAL A 274 -21.07 -21.07 -1.24
C VAL A 274 -20.34 -19.87 -1.87
N VAL A 275 -20.10 -19.93 -3.18
CA VAL A 275 -19.37 -18.88 -3.92
C VAL A 275 -20.24 -17.76 -4.43
N SER A 276 -21.55 -17.83 -4.22
CA SER A 276 -22.48 -16.77 -4.66
C SER A 276 -22.15 -15.45 -3.98
N ARG A 277 -21.96 -14.42 -4.79
CA ARG A 277 -21.66 -13.07 -4.29
C ARG A 277 -22.90 -12.27 -3.87
N ASN A 278 -24.08 -12.87 -3.97
CA ASN A 278 -25.30 -12.20 -3.54
C ASN A 278 -25.28 -11.97 -2.02
N GLY A 279 -25.32 -10.71 -1.63
CA GLY A 279 -25.24 -10.31 -0.22
C GLY A 279 -23.87 -10.46 0.43
N ASP A 280 -22.77 -10.53 -0.36
CA ASP A 280 -21.41 -10.54 0.20
C ASP A 280 -21.15 -9.29 1.05
N ILE A 281 -20.30 -9.43 2.04
CA ILE A 281 -19.94 -8.37 2.99
C ILE A 281 -18.45 -8.09 2.97
N VAL A 282 -18.04 -6.90 3.42
CA VAL A 282 -16.64 -6.57 3.71
C VAL A 282 -16.41 -6.74 5.21
N PRO A 283 -15.80 -7.85 5.67
CA PRO A 283 -15.57 -8.10 7.09
C PRO A 283 -14.68 -7.01 7.72
N GLN A 284 -15.03 -6.54 8.90
CA GLN A 284 -14.30 -5.46 9.58
C GLN A 284 -13.06 -5.95 10.37
N SER A 285 -12.95 -7.25 10.62
CA SER A 285 -11.78 -7.90 11.24
C SER A 285 -11.80 -9.39 10.95
N GLY A 286 -10.71 -10.11 11.26
CA GLY A 286 -10.67 -11.57 11.16
C GLY A 286 -11.72 -12.26 12.04
N ALA A 287 -12.07 -11.68 13.18
CA ALA A 287 -13.11 -12.23 14.06
C ALA A 287 -14.52 -12.22 13.44
N ALA A 288 -14.77 -11.37 12.45
CA ALA A 288 -16.06 -11.30 11.77
C ALA A 288 -16.37 -12.59 10.99
N GLN A 289 -15.36 -13.25 10.41
CA GLN A 289 -15.53 -14.55 9.76
C GLN A 289 -16.00 -15.61 10.75
N GLY A 290 -15.25 -15.83 11.85
CA GLY A 290 -15.63 -16.80 12.87
C GLY A 290 -16.98 -16.51 13.52
N GLY A 291 -17.32 -15.23 13.72
CA GLY A 291 -18.63 -14.81 14.22
C GLY A 291 -19.77 -15.20 13.26
N ASN A 292 -19.57 -15.02 11.96
CA ASN A 292 -20.53 -15.44 10.93
C ASN A 292 -20.71 -16.96 10.89
N GLU A 293 -19.62 -17.73 10.94
CA GLU A 293 -19.61 -19.21 10.94
C GLU A 293 -20.35 -19.76 12.18
N ILE A 294 -20.03 -19.27 13.37
CA ILE A 294 -20.68 -19.67 14.62
C ILE A 294 -22.15 -19.28 14.61
N GLY A 295 -22.50 -18.10 14.12
CA GLY A 295 -23.89 -17.64 14.00
C GLY A 295 -24.72 -18.58 13.14
N LYS A 296 -24.20 -18.99 11.98
CA LYS A 296 -24.88 -19.94 11.07
C LYS A 296 -25.00 -21.34 11.67
N ALA A 297 -23.93 -21.82 12.34
CA ALA A 297 -23.96 -23.11 13.01
C ALA A 297 -25.07 -23.15 14.09
N ARG A 298 -25.17 -22.12 14.92
CA ARG A 298 -26.24 -22.01 15.93
C ARG A 298 -27.62 -21.98 15.33
N ALA A 299 -27.84 -21.24 14.25
CA ALA A 299 -29.11 -21.18 13.55
C ALA A 299 -29.47 -22.52 12.89
N GLY A 300 -28.49 -23.21 12.27
CA GLY A 300 -28.69 -24.54 11.66
C GLY A 300 -29.04 -25.61 12.69
N MET A 301 -28.35 -25.66 13.81
CA MET A 301 -28.65 -26.57 14.91
C MET A 301 -30.02 -26.33 15.49
N ALA A 302 -30.42 -25.07 15.68
CA ALA A 302 -31.78 -24.71 16.16
C ALA A 302 -32.87 -25.09 15.16
N ALA A 303 -32.58 -25.12 13.86
CA ALA A 303 -33.51 -25.57 12.81
C ALA A 303 -33.52 -27.09 12.58
N GLY A 304 -32.74 -27.86 13.34
CA GLY A 304 -32.65 -29.32 13.21
C GLY A 304 -31.93 -29.78 11.94
N VAL A 305 -31.11 -28.94 11.37
CA VAL A 305 -30.18 -29.32 10.28
C VAL A 305 -28.95 -29.95 10.91
N PHE A 306 -28.90 -31.28 10.95
CA PHE A 306 -27.79 -32.08 11.45
C PHE A 306 -27.00 -32.65 10.29
#